data_31757288b25c89cf3be8a73dbc22cbb7
#
_entry.id   31757288b25c89cf3be8a73dbc22cbb7
#
_cell.length_a   1.000
_cell.length_b   1.000
_cell.length_c   1.000
_cell.angle_alpha   90.00
_cell.angle_beta   90.00
_cell.angle_gamma   90.00
#
_symmetry.space_group_name_H-M   'P 1'
#
loop_
_entity.id
_entity.type
_entity.pdbx_description
1 polymer ?
#
loop_
_entity_poly.entity_id
_entity_poly.type
_entity_poly.pdbx_seq_one_letter_code
_entity_poly.pdbx_strand_id
1 'polypeptide(L)'
;MNEYQSKYVTPEVAAKAVQSGDWVDYGFGAGFPELMDKALAGRKGELRDVKIRGGLVIRPRMEVVEQDVEQESFTYYSWHIGDYERKLQSRDLVRFMPAILRSLPYLYRDKHIRCDVAFVPVSRPDEQGYCGLGISNYAWRTIFE
;
A
#
# COMPACT_ATOMS: atom_id res chain seq x y z
N MET A 1 2.64 29.45 -7.39
CA MET A 1 2.50 28.19 -6.63
C MET A 1 2.90 27.10 -7.60
N ASN A 2 3.93 26.27 -7.30
CA ASN A 2 4.30 25.21 -8.23
C ASN A 2 3.25 24.09 -8.16
N GLU A 3 3.19 23.23 -9.17
CA GLU A 3 2.20 22.14 -9.30
C GLU A 3 2.18 21.20 -8.08
N TYR A 4 3.33 20.97 -7.47
CA TYR A 4 3.46 20.14 -6.26
C TYR A 4 2.68 20.76 -5.08
N GLN A 5 2.83 22.07 -4.85
CA GLN A 5 2.15 22.72 -3.73
C GLN A 5 0.63 22.70 -3.86
N SER A 6 0.12 22.74 -5.10
CA SER A 6 -1.33 22.67 -5.33
C SER A 6 -1.92 21.29 -5.07
N LYS A 7 -1.09 20.23 -5.12
CA LYS A 7 -1.49 18.83 -4.89
C LYS A 7 -1.20 18.34 -3.46
N TYR A 8 -0.56 19.18 -2.63
CA TYR A 8 -0.22 18.81 -1.27
C TYR A 8 -1.47 18.84 -0.38
N VAL A 9 -1.84 17.68 0.15
CA VAL A 9 -3.01 17.51 1.00
C VAL A 9 -2.66 16.70 2.25
N THR A 10 -3.56 16.65 3.24
CA THR A 10 -3.37 15.80 4.42
C THR A 10 -3.58 14.32 4.05
N PRO A 11 -3.02 13.38 4.83
CA PRO A 11 -3.24 11.94 4.61
C PRO A 11 -4.73 11.56 4.57
N GLU A 12 -5.57 12.18 5.40
CA GLU A 12 -7.02 11.92 5.45
C GLU A 12 -7.71 12.35 4.15
N VAL A 13 -7.26 13.46 3.56
CA VAL A 13 -7.77 13.92 2.26
C VAL A 13 -7.29 12.99 1.14
N ALA A 14 -6.01 12.60 1.15
CA ALA A 14 -5.45 11.69 0.16
C ALA A 14 -6.12 10.31 0.22
N ALA A 15 -6.39 9.80 1.42
CA ALA A 15 -7.07 8.51 1.60
C ALA A 15 -8.48 8.46 0.98
N LYS A 16 -9.12 9.61 0.72
CA LYS A 16 -10.42 9.67 0.02
C LYS A 16 -10.37 9.21 -1.43
N ALA A 17 -9.18 9.11 -2.02
CA ALA A 17 -9.01 8.52 -3.36
C ALA A 17 -9.39 7.03 -3.40
N VAL A 18 -9.27 6.32 -2.26
CA VAL A 18 -9.64 4.91 -2.17
C VAL A 18 -11.14 4.74 -2.13
N GLN A 19 -11.66 3.83 -2.95
CA GLN A 19 -13.06 3.46 -3.04
C GLN A 19 -13.27 1.98 -2.64
N SER A 20 -14.51 1.62 -2.33
CA SER A 20 -14.87 0.22 -2.08
C SER A 20 -14.58 -0.64 -3.30
N GLY A 21 -13.98 -1.80 -3.08
CA GLY A 21 -13.57 -2.74 -4.13
C GLY A 21 -12.18 -2.50 -4.71
N ASP A 22 -11.48 -1.43 -4.33
CA ASP A 22 -10.14 -1.11 -4.86
C ASP A 22 -9.06 -2.07 -4.39
N TRP A 23 -8.03 -2.23 -5.23
CA TRP A 23 -6.73 -2.75 -4.88
C TRP A 23 -5.77 -1.62 -4.59
N VAL A 24 -5.29 -1.58 -3.36
CA VAL A 24 -4.36 -0.55 -2.86
C VAL A 24 -3.00 -1.16 -2.63
N ASP A 25 -2.00 -0.70 -3.36
CA ASP A 25 -0.63 -1.16 -3.19
C ASP A 25 0.12 -0.33 -2.15
N TYR A 26 0.66 -1.05 -1.18
CA TYR A 26 1.55 -0.51 -0.16
C TYR A 26 3.00 -0.79 -0.49
N GLY A 27 3.99 -0.40 -0.21
CA GLY A 27 5.34 -0.78 -0.56
C GLY A 27 5.82 -2.07 0.13
N PHE A 28 7.09 -2.27 0.09
CA PHE A 28 7.78 -3.43 0.64
C PHE A 28 8.75 -2.98 1.74
N GLY A 29 8.78 -3.67 2.86
CA GLY A 29 9.74 -3.43 3.93
C GLY A 29 9.72 -1.99 4.45
N ALA A 30 10.82 -1.27 4.27
CA ALA A 30 10.97 0.11 4.71
C ALA A 30 10.10 1.13 3.92
N GLY A 31 9.55 0.72 2.77
CA GLY A 31 8.62 1.52 1.97
C GLY A 31 7.16 1.48 2.46
N PHE A 32 6.90 0.99 3.66
CA PHE A 32 5.57 0.94 4.23
C PHE A 32 5.00 2.36 4.46
N PRO A 33 3.80 2.69 3.93
CA PRO A 33 3.24 4.04 3.94
C PRO A 33 2.47 4.33 5.26
N GLU A 34 3.17 4.47 6.37
CA GLU A 34 2.60 4.51 7.73
C GLU A 34 1.50 5.56 7.93
N LEU A 35 1.69 6.78 7.39
CA LEU A 35 0.69 7.84 7.51
C LEU A 35 -0.59 7.52 6.73
N MET A 36 -0.44 6.94 5.54
CA MET A 36 -1.57 6.55 4.70
C MET A 36 -2.30 5.33 5.25
N ASP A 37 -1.58 4.39 5.87
CA ASP A 37 -2.17 3.24 6.57
C ASP A 37 -3.09 3.69 7.70
N LYS A 38 -2.64 4.63 8.54
CA LYS A 38 -3.46 5.22 9.60
C LYS A 38 -4.68 5.97 9.06
N ALA A 39 -4.48 6.79 8.03
CA ALA A 39 -5.57 7.56 7.44
C ALA A 39 -6.62 6.65 6.78
N LEU A 40 -6.19 5.59 6.11
CA LEU A 40 -7.08 4.62 5.50
C LEU A 40 -7.83 3.79 6.55
N ALA A 41 -7.17 3.36 7.62
CA ALA A 41 -7.79 2.66 8.74
C ALA A 41 -8.93 3.47 9.38
N GLY A 42 -8.79 4.79 9.45
CA GLY A 42 -9.85 5.71 9.92
C GLY A 42 -11.13 5.67 9.08
N ARG A 43 -11.08 5.08 7.88
CA ARG A 43 -12.24 4.91 6.99
C ARG A 43 -12.92 3.53 7.12
N LYS A 44 -12.55 2.75 8.16
CA LYS A 44 -13.26 1.52 8.50
C LYS A 44 -14.76 1.83 8.68
N GLY A 45 -15.60 0.99 8.09
CA GLY A 45 -17.05 1.18 8.13
C GLY A 45 -17.61 2.04 7.00
N GLU A 46 -16.81 2.95 6.40
CA GLU A 46 -17.19 3.65 5.17
C GLU A 46 -16.92 2.78 3.93
N LEU A 47 -15.81 2.05 3.94
CA LEU A 47 -15.33 1.24 2.83
C LEU A 47 -15.72 -0.22 2.98
N ARG A 48 -15.82 -0.92 1.85
CA ARG A 48 -16.06 -2.37 1.78
C ARG A 48 -15.15 -2.99 0.72
N ASP A 49 -14.67 -4.22 1.02
CA ASP A 49 -13.95 -5.05 0.05
C ASP A 49 -12.69 -4.39 -0.53
N VAL A 50 -11.99 -3.56 0.23
CA VAL A 50 -10.71 -2.97 -0.18
C VAL A 50 -9.58 -3.98 0.07
N LYS A 51 -8.82 -4.27 -0.97
CA LYS A 51 -7.69 -5.20 -0.91
C LYS A 51 -6.40 -4.41 -0.74
N ILE A 52 -5.73 -4.60 0.37
CA ILE A 52 -4.42 -4.00 0.64
C ILE A 52 -3.35 -5.00 0.22
N ARG A 53 -2.42 -4.60 -0.61
CA ARG A 53 -1.34 -5.48 -1.08
C ARG A 53 0.02 -4.89 -0.77
N GLY A 54 0.90 -5.71 -0.22
CA GLY A 54 2.25 -5.33 0.15
C GLY A 54 3.09 -6.54 0.52
N GLY A 55 4.07 -6.35 1.38
CA GLY A 55 4.85 -7.47 1.89
C GLY A 55 5.98 -7.05 2.81
N LEU A 56 6.44 -7.99 3.62
CA LEU A 56 7.56 -7.81 4.55
C LEU A 56 7.39 -6.55 5.42
N VAL A 57 6.28 -6.46 6.14
CA VAL A 57 6.05 -5.33 7.05
C VAL A 57 7.05 -5.39 8.20
N ILE A 58 7.94 -4.41 8.26
CA ILE A 58 8.96 -4.26 9.32
C ILE A 58 8.52 -3.26 10.40
N ARG A 59 7.29 -2.80 10.35
CA ARG A 59 6.66 -1.96 11.36
C ARG A 59 5.97 -2.83 12.42
N PRO A 60 5.74 -2.30 13.61
CA PRO A 60 5.12 -3.08 14.69
C PRO A 60 3.70 -3.53 14.37
N ARG A 61 2.98 -2.80 13.50
CA ARG A 61 1.60 -3.13 13.13
C ARG A 61 1.15 -2.40 11.85
N MET A 62 0.12 -2.94 11.22
CA MET A 62 -0.67 -2.29 10.18
C MET A 62 -2.02 -1.88 10.77
N GLU A 63 -2.35 -0.59 10.72
CA GLU A 63 -3.59 -0.08 11.31
C GLU A 63 -4.83 -0.60 10.59
N VAL A 64 -4.81 -0.70 9.26
CA VAL A 64 -5.93 -1.25 8.46
C VAL A 64 -6.28 -2.67 8.85
N VAL A 65 -5.29 -3.49 9.26
CA VAL A 65 -5.53 -4.89 9.67
C VAL A 65 -5.93 -4.98 11.14
N GLU A 66 -5.22 -4.29 12.01
CA GLU A 66 -5.44 -4.42 13.46
C GLU A 66 -6.75 -3.75 13.92
N GLN A 67 -7.23 -2.75 13.20
CA GLN A 67 -8.52 -2.12 13.49
C GLN A 67 -9.70 -2.84 12.83
N ASP A 68 -9.47 -3.68 11.82
CA ASP A 68 -10.52 -4.38 11.07
C ASP A 68 -10.32 -5.91 11.07
N VAL A 69 -10.24 -6.50 12.27
CA VAL A 69 -10.01 -7.94 12.44
C VAL A 69 -11.15 -8.81 11.86
N GLU A 70 -12.32 -8.24 11.66
CA GLU A 70 -13.46 -8.91 11.00
C GLU A 70 -13.35 -8.87 9.47
N GLN A 71 -12.37 -8.13 8.94
CA GLN A 71 -12.12 -7.98 7.49
C GLN A 71 -13.35 -7.51 6.70
N GLU A 72 -14.17 -6.64 7.31
CA GLU A 72 -15.35 -6.07 6.67
C GLU A 72 -15.03 -5.00 5.65
N SER A 73 -13.99 -4.20 5.93
CA SER A 73 -13.55 -3.10 5.07
C SER A 73 -12.30 -3.46 4.30
N PHE A 74 -11.34 -4.13 4.96
CA PHE A 74 -9.99 -4.34 4.42
C PHE A 74 -9.59 -5.81 4.49
N THR A 75 -8.98 -6.32 3.40
CA THR A 75 -8.32 -7.63 3.38
C THR A 75 -6.86 -7.43 2.98
N TYR A 76 -5.92 -7.96 3.78
CA TYR A 76 -4.50 -7.84 3.50
C TYR A 76 -3.97 -9.03 2.71
N TYR A 77 -3.26 -8.72 1.64
CA TYR A 77 -2.55 -9.66 0.76
C TYR A 77 -1.05 -9.39 0.81
N SER A 78 -0.25 -10.40 1.11
CA SER A 78 1.19 -10.25 1.22
C SER A 78 1.95 -11.12 0.22
N TRP A 79 2.92 -10.49 -0.46
CA TRP A 79 3.88 -11.19 -1.31
C TRP A 79 4.93 -11.98 -0.51
N HIS A 80 5.16 -11.59 0.74
CA HIS A 80 6.19 -12.16 1.59
C HIS A 80 5.72 -12.25 3.04
N ILE A 81 5.76 -13.44 3.59
CA ILE A 81 5.38 -13.69 4.98
C ILE A 81 6.60 -13.53 5.89
N GLY A 82 6.78 -12.33 6.43
CA GLY A 82 7.76 -11.99 7.45
C GLY A 82 7.30 -12.33 8.86
N ASP A 83 7.97 -11.80 9.87
CA ASP A 83 7.63 -12.10 11.28
C ASP A 83 6.27 -11.52 11.69
N TYR A 84 5.95 -10.34 11.20
CA TYR A 84 4.65 -9.73 11.47
C TYR A 84 3.53 -10.48 10.74
N GLU A 85 3.71 -10.77 9.46
CA GLU A 85 2.71 -11.51 8.68
C GLU A 85 2.47 -12.93 9.22
N ARG A 86 3.49 -13.60 9.78
CA ARG A 86 3.28 -14.90 10.46
C ARG A 86 2.30 -14.78 11.64
N LYS A 87 2.38 -13.69 12.40
CA LYS A 87 1.43 -13.42 13.49
C LYS A 87 0.03 -13.11 12.96
N LEU A 88 -0.08 -12.44 11.85
CA LEU A 88 -1.37 -12.21 11.18
C LEU A 88 -1.93 -13.52 10.60
N GLN A 89 -1.09 -14.36 10.03
CA GLN A 89 -1.49 -15.66 9.46
C GLN A 89 -2.09 -16.58 10.51
N SER A 90 -1.53 -16.62 11.72
CA SER A 90 -2.09 -17.42 12.82
C SER A 90 -3.48 -16.93 13.29
N ARG A 91 -3.88 -15.72 12.90
CA ARG A 91 -5.17 -15.08 13.18
C ARG A 91 -6.09 -15.02 11.95
N ASP A 92 -5.69 -15.62 10.83
CA ASP A 92 -6.35 -15.55 9.51
C ASP A 92 -6.54 -14.12 8.96
N LEU A 93 -5.62 -13.22 9.27
CA LEU A 93 -5.68 -11.80 8.91
C LEU A 93 -4.80 -11.43 7.70
N VAL A 94 -4.19 -12.40 7.04
CA VAL A 94 -3.39 -12.17 5.82
C VAL A 94 -3.59 -13.29 4.82
N ARG A 95 -3.67 -12.91 3.55
CA ARG A 95 -3.69 -13.83 2.41
C ARG A 95 -2.33 -13.82 1.74
N PHE A 96 -1.69 -14.99 1.62
CA PHE A 96 -0.39 -15.11 0.96
C PHE A 96 -0.55 -15.17 -0.56
N MET A 97 0.16 -14.30 -1.26
CA MET A 97 0.26 -14.27 -2.72
C MET A 97 1.67 -14.65 -3.15
N PRO A 98 1.98 -15.95 -3.38
CA PRO A 98 3.33 -16.35 -3.72
C PRO A 98 3.75 -15.79 -5.08
N ALA A 99 4.86 -15.05 -5.10
CA ALA A 99 5.47 -14.56 -6.33
C ALA A 99 6.98 -14.42 -6.18
N ILE A 100 7.70 -14.58 -7.28
CA ILE A 100 9.12 -14.26 -7.33
C ILE A 100 9.24 -12.74 -7.46
N LEU A 101 9.99 -12.09 -6.57
CA LEU A 101 10.11 -10.63 -6.51
C LEU A 101 10.43 -10.00 -7.88
N ARG A 102 11.35 -10.58 -8.64
CA ARG A 102 11.71 -10.11 -9.99
C ARG A 102 10.57 -10.19 -11.01
N SER A 103 9.54 -10.98 -10.75
CA SER A 103 8.39 -11.13 -11.65
C SER A 103 7.27 -10.14 -11.38
N LEU A 104 7.29 -9.45 -10.24
CA LEU A 104 6.24 -8.49 -9.88
C LEU A 104 6.03 -7.39 -10.94
N PRO A 105 7.06 -6.76 -11.51
CA PRO A 105 6.86 -5.77 -12.57
C PRO A 105 6.09 -6.31 -13.78
N TYR A 106 6.32 -7.57 -14.16
CA TYR A 106 5.58 -8.20 -15.27
C TYR A 106 4.10 -8.41 -14.95
N LEU A 107 3.79 -8.79 -13.69
CA LEU A 107 2.40 -8.98 -13.28
C LEU A 107 1.57 -7.70 -13.44
N TYR A 108 2.15 -6.54 -13.14
CA TYR A 108 1.51 -5.24 -13.36
C TYR A 108 1.45 -4.88 -14.84
N ARG A 109 2.59 -4.96 -15.55
CA ARG A 109 2.70 -4.58 -16.96
C ARG A 109 1.76 -5.39 -17.85
N ASP A 110 1.69 -6.69 -17.62
CA ASP A 110 0.87 -7.61 -18.41
C ASP A 110 -0.57 -7.69 -17.90
N LYS A 111 -0.94 -6.80 -16.96
CA LYS A 111 -2.29 -6.69 -16.37
C LYS A 111 -2.84 -7.98 -15.76
N HIS A 112 -1.94 -8.83 -15.25
CA HIS A 112 -2.36 -10.02 -14.49
C HIS A 112 -2.89 -9.66 -13.11
N ILE A 113 -2.48 -8.50 -12.58
CA ILE A 113 -2.96 -7.96 -11.32
C ILE A 113 -3.39 -6.50 -11.51
N ARG A 114 -4.43 -6.12 -10.79
CA ARG A 114 -4.99 -4.78 -10.78
C ARG A 114 -4.31 -3.95 -9.66
N CYS A 115 -4.07 -2.68 -9.91
CA CYS A 115 -3.72 -1.68 -8.91
C CYS A 115 -4.53 -0.41 -9.21
N ASP A 116 -5.39 -0.01 -8.30
CA ASP A 116 -6.23 1.18 -8.46
C ASP A 116 -5.61 2.38 -7.78
N VAL A 117 -5.00 2.16 -6.61
CA VAL A 117 -4.32 3.18 -5.83
C VAL A 117 -2.98 2.64 -5.33
N ALA A 118 -1.94 3.44 -5.39
CA ALA A 118 -0.63 3.13 -4.84
C ALA A 118 -0.19 4.18 -3.83
N PHE A 119 0.18 3.76 -2.62
CA PHE A 119 0.75 4.64 -1.60
C PHE A 119 2.27 4.49 -1.58
N VAL A 120 2.94 5.46 -2.16
CA VAL A 120 4.39 5.40 -2.41
C VAL A 120 5.12 6.46 -1.60
N PRO A 121 5.92 6.06 -0.60
CA PRO A 121 6.82 6.99 0.06
C PRO A 121 7.89 7.50 -0.90
N VAL A 122 7.99 8.81 -1.02
CA VAL A 122 8.96 9.48 -1.88
C VAL A 122 9.68 10.59 -1.10
N SER A 123 10.84 11.02 -1.59
CA SER A 123 11.49 12.22 -1.09
C SER A 123 10.67 13.47 -1.40
N ARG A 124 10.99 14.58 -0.74
CA ARG A 124 10.51 15.88 -1.22
C ARG A 124 11.02 16.13 -2.64
N PRO A 125 10.23 16.80 -3.50
CA PRO A 125 10.69 17.19 -4.82
C PRO A 125 11.94 18.08 -4.74
N ASP A 126 12.87 17.88 -5.65
CA ASP A 126 13.98 18.80 -5.87
C ASP A 126 13.53 20.08 -6.60
N GLU A 127 14.48 20.95 -6.93
CA GLU A 127 14.22 22.21 -7.64
C GLU A 127 13.59 22.01 -9.04
N GLN A 128 13.81 20.86 -9.65
CA GLN A 128 13.28 20.46 -10.95
C GLN A 128 11.94 19.70 -10.83
N GLY A 129 11.50 19.37 -9.60
CA GLY A 129 10.27 18.65 -9.33
C GLY A 129 10.41 17.13 -9.30
N TYR A 130 11.63 16.57 -9.33
CA TYR A 130 11.83 15.12 -9.23
C TYR A 130 11.81 14.64 -7.79
N CYS A 131 11.17 13.50 -7.59
CA CYS A 131 11.11 12.79 -6.30
C CYS A 131 11.91 11.49 -6.37
N GLY A 132 12.73 11.21 -5.36
CA GLY A 132 13.39 9.92 -5.20
C GLY A 132 12.42 8.88 -4.62
N LEU A 133 12.41 7.67 -5.17
CA LEU A 133 11.56 6.55 -4.70
C LEU A 133 12.06 5.89 -3.40
N GLY A 134 13.15 6.41 -2.82
CA GLY A 134 13.70 5.91 -1.56
C GLY A 134 14.32 4.52 -1.67
N ILE A 135 14.31 3.79 -0.55
CA ILE A 135 14.99 2.51 -0.40
C ILE A 135 14.15 1.28 -0.78
N SER A 136 12.88 1.47 -1.07
CA SER A 136 11.95 0.38 -1.39
C SER A 136 11.31 0.61 -2.75
N ASN A 137 12.07 0.34 -3.79
CA ASN A 137 11.66 0.53 -5.19
C ASN A 137 11.53 -0.83 -5.89
N TYR A 138 10.46 -1.59 -5.58
CA TYR A 138 10.33 -2.94 -6.16
C TYR A 138 9.59 -2.98 -7.51
N ALA A 139 8.46 -2.31 -7.65
CA ALA A 139 7.64 -2.30 -8.88
C ALA A 139 7.05 -0.92 -9.20
N TRP A 140 7.40 0.13 -8.44
CA TRP A 140 6.78 1.44 -8.55
C TRP A 140 6.85 2.02 -9.96
N ARG A 141 8.01 1.89 -10.63
CA ARG A 141 8.15 2.36 -12.00
C ARG A 141 7.08 1.77 -12.92
N THR A 142 6.85 0.47 -12.84
CA THR A 142 5.84 -0.21 -13.68
C THR A 142 4.41 0.11 -13.29
N ILE A 143 4.16 0.38 -12.01
CA ILE A 143 2.84 0.79 -11.53
C ILE A 143 2.48 2.20 -12.01
N PHE A 144 3.49 3.08 -12.22
CA PHE A 144 3.29 4.44 -12.72
C PHE A 144 3.15 4.52 -14.26
N GLU A 145 3.61 3.52 -15.00
CA GLU A 145 3.47 3.37 -16.47
C GLU A 145 2.07 2.85 -16.85
#